data_a0949e9b08c6eb502dfb450bf53b7fba
#
_entry.id   a0949e9b08c6eb502dfb450bf53b7fba
#
_cell.length_a   1.000
_cell.length_b   1.000
_cell.length_c   1.000
_cell.angle_alpha   90.00
_cell.angle_beta   90.00
_cell.angle_gamma   90.00
#
_symmetry.space_group_name_H-M   'P 1'
#
loop_
_entity.id
_entity.type
_entity.pdbx_description
1 polymer ?
#
loop_
_entity_poly.entity_id
_entity_poly.type
_entity_poly.pdbx_seq_one_letter_code
_entity_poly.pdbx_strand_id
1 'polypeptide(L)'
;IDYSKLHFDALSENLNAINILKSRIKYESKLSNKKYNNLMYYKKINWSKLCLNPNAIEILKNNKDKINWNNLSSNPNAIEILNNNNDKINWTKLSSNPNAIEILNNNKDKINWTKLSKNPNAIEILHNNKDKINWTKLSKNPNAIEILKNNKDKIDWYNLSKNPNAIELLEKNKDKIDWYNLSSNPNAIQL
;
A
#
# COMPACT_ATOMS: atom_id res chain seq x y z
N ILE A 1 -21.53 24.93 0.56
CA ILE A 1 -20.86 24.14 1.64
C ILE A 1 -20.40 25.12 2.71
N ASP A 2 -20.79 24.91 3.96
CA ASP A 2 -20.29 25.67 5.09
C ASP A 2 -18.92 25.14 5.52
N TYR A 3 -17.86 25.79 5.03
CA TYR A 3 -16.47 25.41 5.31
C TYR A 3 -16.12 25.49 6.81
N SER A 4 -16.88 26.29 7.61
CA SER A 4 -16.62 26.41 9.04
C SER A 4 -16.90 25.11 9.82
N LYS A 5 -17.73 24.24 9.28
CA LYS A 5 -18.08 22.93 9.87
C LYS A 5 -17.20 21.78 9.39
N LEU A 6 -16.37 21.97 8.36
CA LEU A 6 -15.56 20.90 7.80
C LEU A 6 -14.37 20.55 8.70
N HIS A 7 -14.05 19.25 8.75
CA HIS A 7 -12.87 18.69 9.38
C HIS A 7 -11.81 18.40 8.31
N PHE A 8 -10.86 19.30 8.11
CA PHE A 8 -9.85 19.20 7.06
C PHE A 8 -8.83 18.12 7.32
N ASP A 9 -8.60 17.77 8.60
CA ASP A 9 -7.82 16.58 8.97
C ASP A 9 -8.40 15.30 8.35
N ALA A 10 -9.70 15.07 8.49
CA ALA A 10 -10.39 13.91 7.90
C ALA A 10 -10.49 14.03 6.36
N LEU A 11 -10.78 15.22 5.83
CA LEU A 11 -10.87 15.46 4.39
C LEU A 11 -9.55 15.20 3.66
N SER A 12 -8.40 15.28 4.33
CA SER A 12 -7.09 15.04 3.71
C SER A 12 -6.96 13.61 3.12
N GLU A 13 -7.69 12.64 3.64
CA GLU A 13 -7.75 11.26 3.08
C GLU A 13 -8.85 11.09 2.02
N ASN A 14 -9.80 12.01 1.92
CA ASN A 14 -10.95 11.87 1.03
C ASN A 14 -10.53 12.09 -0.43
N LEU A 15 -10.73 11.06 -1.26
CA LEU A 15 -10.32 11.05 -2.67
C LEU A 15 -11.02 12.14 -3.50
N ASN A 16 -12.25 12.51 -3.12
CA ASN A 16 -13.08 13.46 -3.85
C ASN A 16 -12.95 14.92 -3.33
N ALA A 17 -12.17 15.14 -2.26
CA ALA A 17 -12.06 16.46 -1.63
C ALA A 17 -10.98 17.37 -2.22
N ILE A 18 -10.30 16.98 -3.30
CA ILE A 18 -9.11 17.65 -3.82
C ILE A 18 -9.32 19.16 -4.05
N ASN A 19 -10.43 19.57 -4.64
CA ASN A 19 -10.71 21.00 -4.90
C ASN A 19 -10.92 21.78 -3.59
N ILE A 20 -11.58 21.18 -2.60
CA ILE A 20 -11.77 21.76 -1.27
C ILE A 20 -10.43 21.90 -0.55
N LEU A 21 -9.58 20.84 -0.63
CA LEU A 21 -8.24 20.84 -0.04
C LEU A 21 -7.32 21.91 -0.68
N LYS A 22 -7.33 22.07 -2.02
CA LYS A 22 -6.61 23.15 -2.70
C LYS A 22 -7.03 24.53 -2.20
N SER A 23 -8.34 24.76 -2.05
CA SER A 23 -8.86 26.02 -1.52
C SER A 23 -8.43 26.26 -0.07
N ARG A 24 -8.42 25.20 0.75
CA ARG A 24 -7.97 25.25 2.15
C ARG A 24 -6.48 25.55 2.26
N ILE A 25 -5.63 24.91 1.46
CA ILE A 25 -4.19 25.16 1.42
C ILE A 25 -3.92 26.64 1.07
N LYS A 26 -4.61 27.16 0.04
CA LYS A 26 -4.53 28.58 -0.34
C LYS A 26 -4.97 29.51 0.79
N TYR A 27 -5.96 29.15 1.59
CA TYR A 27 -6.36 29.90 2.77
C TYR A 27 -5.28 29.84 3.86
N GLU A 28 -4.78 28.66 4.20
CA GLU A 28 -3.76 28.46 5.23
C GLU A 28 -2.45 29.22 4.90
N SER A 29 -2.04 29.25 3.62
CA SER A 29 -0.83 29.97 3.18
C SER A 29 -0.88 31.50 3.37
N LYS A 30 -2.09 32.06 3.53
CA LYS A 30 -2.29 33.51 3.78
C LYS A 30 -2.36 33.87 5.26
N LEU A 31 -2.39 32.86 6.15
CA LEU A 31 -2.45 33.10 7.58
C LEU A 31 -1.08 33.50 8.12
N SER A 32 -1.06 34.43 9.08
CA SER A 32 0.13 34.63 9.91
C SER A 32 0.38 33.38 10.77
N ASN A 33 1.64 33.14 11.17
CA ASN A 33 2.01 32.02 12.02
C ASN A 33 1.14 31.94 13.29
N LYS A 34 0.85 33.09 13.92
CA LYS A 34 -0.01 33.17 15.11
C LYS A 34 -1.43 32.66 14.80
N LYS A 35 -2.03 33.12 13.70
CA LYS A 35 -3.39 32.68 13.30
C LYS A 35 -3.41 31.20 12.92
N TYR A 36 -2.41 30.72 12.16
CA TYR A 36 -2.31 29.29 11.81
C TYR A 36 -2.16 28.40 13.04
N ASN A 37 -1.28 28.79 14.00
CA ASN A 37 -1.06 27.98 15.20
C ASN A 37 -2.30 27.90 16.09
N ASN A 38 -3.13 28.94 16.11
CA ASN A 38 -4.39 28.96 16.86
C ASN A 38 -5.54 28.17 16.23
N LEU A 39 -5.38 27.70 14.98
CA LEU A 39 -6.37 26.79 14.40
C LEU A 39 -6.38 25.47 15.15
N MET A 40 -7.58 24.97 15.46
CA MET A 40 -7.78 23.61 15.96
C MET A 40 -7.22 22.61 14.96
N TYR A 41 -6.65 21.49 15.44
CA TYR A 41 -5.98 20.50 14.58
C TYR A 41 -6.87 20.00 13.43
N TYR A 42 -8.15 19.75 13.70
CA TYR A 42 -9.11 19.28 12.68
C TYR A 42 -9.46 20.35 11.62
N LYS A 43 -9.09 21.61 11.85
CA LYS A 43 -9.22 22.70 10.88
C LYS A 43 -8.00 22.86 9.98
N LYS A 44 -6.91 22.13 10.22
CA LYS A 44 -5.67 22.15 9.43
C LYS A 44 -5.66 21.01 8.42
N ILE A 45 -4.97 21.24 7.30
CA ILE A 45 -4.61 20.13 6.40
C ILE A 45 -3.70 19.16 7.16
N ASN A 46 -4.05 17.87 7.13
CA ASN A 46 -3.16 16.82 7.60
C ASN A 46 -2.29 16.32 6.43
N TRP A 47 -1.08 16.85 6.35
CA TRP A 47 -0.14 16.51 5.28
C TRP A 47 0.27 15.03 5.29
N SER A 48 0.35 14.40 6.48
CA SER A 48 0.63 12.97 6.57
C SER A 48 -0.46 12.11 5.95
N LYS A 49 -1.73 12.45 6.18
CA LYS A 49 -2.88 11.79 5.56
C LYS A 49 -2.97 12.12 4.07
N LEU A 50 -2.70 13.37 3.70
CA LEU A 50 -2.70 13.79 2.30
C LEU A 50 -1.68 13.01 1.47
N CYS A 51 -0.53 12.65 2.04
CA CYS A 51 0.47 11.81 1.37
C CYS A 51 -0.04 10.39 1.04
N LEU A 52 -1.06 9.88 1.74
CA LEU A 52 -1.70 8.60 1.43
C LEU A 52 -2.78 8.73 0.35
N ASN A 53 -3.28 9.94 0.08
CA ASN A 53 -4.33 10.18 -0.89
C ASN A 53 -3.78 10.11 -2.32
N PRO A 54 -4.16 9.11 -3.14
CA PRO A 54 -3.63 8.95 -4.49
C PRO A 54 -4.01 10.08 -5.45
N ASN A 55 -5.08 10.83 -5.14
CA ASN A 55 -5.52 11.96 -5.96
C ASN A 55 -4.83 13.30 -5.60
N ALA A 56 -3.99 13.32 -4.54
CA ALA A 56 -3.32 14.52 -4.06
C ALA A 56 -1.94 14.78 -4.68
N ILE A 57 -1.50 13.98 -5.67
CA ILE A 57 -0.13 14.02 -6.21
C ILE A 57 0.27 15.42 -6.69
N GLU A 58 -0.58 16.13 -7.41
CA GLU A 58 -0.30 17.49 -7.88
C GLU A 58 -0.15 18.50 -6.72
N ILE A 59 -0.93 18.32 -5.64
CA ILE A 59 -0.77 19.14 -4.42
C ILE A 59 0.61 18.88 -3.80
N LEU A 60 1.02 17.61 -3.70
CA LEU A 60 2.28 17.19 -3.10
C LEU A 60 3.49 17.64 -3.92
N LYS A 61 3.43 17.59 -5.26
CA LYS A 61 4.47 18.11 -6.16
C LYS A 61 4.77 19.60 -5.90
N ASN A 62 3.73 20.38 -5.57
CA ASN A 62 3.83 21.81 -5.31
C ASN A 62 4.13 22.17 -3.84
N ASN A 63 4.22 21.19 -2.94
CA ASN A 63 4.45 21.38 -1.50
C ASN A 63 5.43 20.33 -0.95
N LYS A 64 6.60 20.22 -1.58
CA LYS A 64 7.58 19.15 -1.28
C LYS A 64 8.12 19.20 0.15
N ASP A 65 8.15 20.39 0.76
CA ASP A 65 8.54 20.61 2.15
C ASP A 65 7.56 20.03 3.18
N LYS A 66 6.33 19.73 2.77
CA LYS A 66 5.28 19.13 3.60
C LYS A 66 5.16 17.62 3.46
N ILE A 67 5.94 16.99 2.60
CA ILE A 67 5.82 15.56 2.32
C ILE A 67 6.25 14.72 3.52
N ASN A 68 5.35 13.85 3.98
CA ASN A 68 5.69 12.71 4.82
C ASN A 68 6.12 11.54 3.91
N TRP A 69 7.42 11.37 3.73
CA TRP A 69 8.01 10.37 2.83
C TRP A 69 7.66 8.92 3.21
N ASN A 70 7.50 8.66 4.52
CA ASN A 70 7.07 7.35 5.00
C ASN A 70 5.68 6.99 4.45
N ASN A 71 4.72 7.91 4.53
CA ASN A 71 3.37 7.69 4.02
C ASN A 71 3.33 7.73 2.49
N LEU A 72 4.08 8.65 1.87
CA LEU A 72 4.15 8.76 0.42
C LEU A 72 4.67 7.47 -0.24
N SER A 73 5.61 6.77 0.40
CA SER A 73 6.15 5.49 -0.11
C SER A 73 5.07 4.40 -0.25
N SER A 74 3.94 4.51 0.45
CA SER A 74 2.79 3.60 0.30
C SER A 74 1.79 4.05 -0.75
N ASN A 75 1.89 5.29 -1.26
CA ASN A 75 0.92 5.85 -2.21
C ASN A 75 1.17 5.30 -3.63
N PRO A 76 0.22 4.58 -4.24
CA PRO A 76 0.43 3.95 -5.54
C PRO A 76 0.65 4.94 -6.69
N ASN A 77 0.18 6.20 -6.55
CA ASN A 77 0.31 7.22 -7.58
C ASN A 77 1.56 8.11 -7.40
N ALA A 78 2.36 7.89 -6.34
CA ALA A 78 3.52 8.72 -6.04
C ALA A 78 4.84 8.27 -6.71
N ILE A 79 4.80 7.32 -7.63
CA ILE A 79 5.98 6.65 -8.20
C ILE A 79 6.98 7.64 -8.80
N GLU A 80 6.51 8.63 -9.57
CA GLU A 80 7.35 9.67 -10.16
C GLU A 80 8.09 10.51 -9.10
N ILE A 81 7.36 10.93 -8.03
CA ILE A 81 7.97 11.70 -6.95
C ILE A 81 9.02 10.87 -6.21
N LEU A 82 8.72 9.59 -5.95
CA LEU A 82 9.61 8.67 -5.25
C LEU A 82 10.86 8.37 -6.08
N ASN A 83 10.73 8.15 -7.38
CA ASN A 83 11.85 7.87 -8.28
C ASN A 83 12.87 9.02 -8.32
N ASN A 84 12.36 10.27 -8.24
CA ASN A 84 13.20 11.47 -8.21
C ASN A 84 13.77 11.80 -6.82
N ASN A 85 13.47 10.99 -5.77
CA ASN A 85 13.89 11.23 -4.38
C ASN A 85 14.21 9.91 -3.66
N ASN A 86 15.05 9.09 -4.26
CA ASN A 86 15.37 7.74 -3.77
C ASN A 86 15.97 7.70 -2.36
N ASP A 87 16.65 8.77 -1.94
CA ASP A 87 17.23 8.96 -0.62
C ASP A 87 16.18 9.08 0.50
N LYS A 88 14.94 9.46 0.15
CA LYS A 88 13.84 9.68 1.09
C LYS A 88 12.83 8.53 1.18
N ILE A 89 13.01 7.49 0.37
CA ILE A 89 12.09 6.36 0.30
C ILE A 89 12.11 5.52 1.59
N ASN A 90 10.91 5.24 2.13
CA ASN A 90 10.76 4.14 3.06
C ASN A 90 10.60 2.82 2.28
N TRP A 91 11.69 2.08 2.14
CA TRP A 91 11.75 0.84 1.34
C TRP A 91 10.82 -0.26 1.87
N THR A 92 10.57 -0.32 3.19
CA THR A 92 9.61 -1.26 3.77
C THR A 92 8.20 -0.99 3.29
N LYS A 93 7.80 0.28 3.24
CA LYS A 93 6.49 0.70 2.71
C LYS A 93 6.41 0.51 1.21
N LEU A 94 7.46 0.91 0.49
CA LEU A 94 7.54 0.79 -0.95
C LEU A 94 7.44 -0.67 -1.41
N SER A 95 8.03 -1.61 -0.69
CA SER A 95 7.96 -3.06 -1.02
C SER A 95 6.52 -3.60 -1.03
N SER A 96 5.59 -2.95 -0.33
CA SER A 96 4.16 -3.29 -0.38
C SER A 96 3.38 -2.51 -1.44
N ASN A 97 3.99 -1.50 -2.09
CA ASN A 97 3.32 -0.66 -3.07
C ASN A 97 3.21 -1.40 -4.42
N PRO A 98 1.99 -1.68 -4.93
CA PRO A 98 1.83 -2.49 -6.15
C PRO A 98 2.39 -1.83 -7.41
N ASN A 99 2.51 -0.49 -7.43
CA ASN A 99 2.99 0.24 -8.59
C ASN A 99 4.51 0.50 -8.57
N ALA A 100 5.21 0.09 -7.50
CA ALA A 100 6.65 0.37 -7.33
C ALA A 100 7.59 -0.71 -7.90
N ILE A 101 7.08 -1.62 -8.73
CA ILE A 101 7.82 -2.81 -9.19
C ILE A 101 9.12 -2.44 -9.90
N GLU A 102 9.12 -1.44 -10.77
CA GLU A 102 10.31 -0.97 -11.48
C GLU A 102 11.38 -0.43 -10.52
N ILE A 103 10.99 0.46 -9.57
CA ILE A 103 11.92 1.00 -8.57
C ILE A 103 12.52 -0.14 -7.73
N LEU A 104 11.70 -1.11 -7.31
CA LEU A 104 12.14 -2.24 -6.51
C LEU A 104 13.09 -3.16 -7.30
N ASN A 105 12.81 -3.40 -8.57
CA ASN A 105 13.67 -4.23 -9.42
C ASN A 105 15.06 -3.61 -9.62
N ASN A 106 15.14 -2.28 -9.67
CA ASN A 106 16.39 -1.53 -9.80
C ASN A 106 17.15 -1.36 -8.46
N ASN A 107 16.54 -1.73 -7.31
CA ASN A 107 17.10 -1.55 -5.97
C ASN A 107 16.86 -2.80 -5.09
N LYS A 108 17.28 -3.97 -5.58
CA LYS A 108 16.99 -5.27 -4.93
C LYS A 108 17.61 -5.40 -3.54
N ASP A 109 18.70 -4.70 -3.28
CA ASP A 109 19.40 -4.63 -1.99
C ASP A 109 18.58 -3.95 -0.90
N LYS A 110 17.61 -3.10 -1.28
CA LYS A 110 16.76 -2.32 -0.35
C LYS A 110 15.39 -2.94 -0.12
N ILE A 111 15.06 -4.04 -0.81
CA ILE A 111 13.76 -4.69 -0.72
C ILE A 111 13.51 -5.29 0.67
N ASN A 112 12.35 -4.99 1.25
CA ASN A 112 11.79 -5.78 2.33
C ASN A 112 11.04 -6.99 1.75
N TRP A 113 11.72 -8.14 1.67
CA TRP A 113 11.20 -9.36 1.03
C TRP A 113 9.93 -9.90 1.69
N THR A 114 9.77 -9.72 3.02
CA THR A 114 8.53 -10.10 3.73
C THR A 114 7.33 -9.27 3.25
N LYS A 115 7.54 -7.99 3.00
CA LYS A 115 6.49 -7.11 2.45
C LYS A 115 6.26 -7.39 0.97
N LEU A 116 7.33 -7.58 0.20
CA LEU A 116 7.25 -7.88 -1.22
C LEU A 116 6.49 -9.19 -1.48
N SER A 117 6.67 -10.23 -0.64
CA SER A 117 5.98 -11.51 -0.80
C SER A 117 4.45 -11.39 -0.76
N LYS A 118 3.90 -10.31 -0.17
CA LYS A 118 2.47 -10.00 -0.20
C LYS A 118 2.05 -9.15 -1.40
N ASN A 119 3.00 -8.54 -2.11
CA ASN A 119 2.71 -7.62 -3.20
C ASN A 119 2.22 -8.42 -4.43
N PRO A 120 0.96 -8.23 -4.88
CA PRO A 120 0.40 -9.04 -5.96
C PRO A 120 1.10 -8.81 -7.31
N ASN A 121 1.76 -7.66 -7.49
CA ASN A 121 2.43 -7.33 -8.74
C ASN A 121 3.92 -7.73 -8.76
N ALA A 122 4.45 -8.27 -7.65
CA ALA A 122 5.87 -8.60 -7.52
C ALA A 122 6.23 -10.04 -7.93
N ILE A 123 5.35 -10.76 -8.63
CA ILE A 123 5.49 -12.19 -8.92
C ILE A 123 6.76 -12.51 -9.69
N GLU A 124 7.14 -11.70 -10.67
CA GLU A 124 8.37 -11.90 -11.45
C GLU A 124 9.63 -11.72 -10.59
N ILE A 125 9.68 -10.66 -9.76
CA ILE A 125 10.81 -10.45 -8.84
C ILE A 125 10.94 -11.62 -7.87
N LEU A 126 9.81 -12.11 -7.32
CA LEU A 126 9.79 -13.24 -6.39
C LEU A 126 10.20 -14.55 -7.06
N HIS A 127 9.74 -14.80 -8.28
CA HIS A 127 10.11 -15.98 -9.05
C HIS A 127 11.63 -16.05 -9.29
N ASN A 128 12.27 -14.92 -9.54
CA ASN A 128 13.70 -14.81 -9.81
C ASN A 128 14.57 -14.77 -8.53
N ASN A 129 13.96 -14.73 -7.32
CA ASN A 129 14.65 -14.62 -6.03
C ASN A 129 13.98 -15.53 -4.97
N LYS A 130 13.83 -16.82 -5.30
CA LYS A 130 13.10 -17.80 -4.46
C LYS A 130 13.69 -17.98 -3.07
N ASP A 131 15.00 -17.80 -2.92
CA ASP A 131 15.75 -17.85 -1.66
C ASP A 131 15.34 -16.78 -0.67
N LYS A 132 14.78 -15.66 -1.15
CA LYS A 132 14.38 -14.49 -0.34
C LYS A 132 12.89 -14.45 -0.02
N ILE A 133 12.10 -15.39 -0.55
CA ILE A 133 10.64 -15.43 -0.35
C ILE A 133 10.28 -15.71 1.10
N ASN A 134 9.38 -14.89 1.65
CA ASN A 134 8.63 -15.28 2.84
C ASN A 134 7.41 -16.10 2.42
N TRP A 135 7.52 -17.41 2.51
CA TRP A 135 6.52 -18.37 2.03
C TRP A 135 5.18 -18.26 2.76
N THR A 136 5.20 -17.97 4.07
CA THR A 136 3.98 -17.67 4.86
C THR A 136 3.20 -16.48 4.29
N LYS A 137 3.92 -15.44 3.88
CA LYS A 137 3.28 -14.26 3.26
C LYS A 137 2.89 -14.52 1.81
N LEU A 138 3.70 -15.27 1.08
CA LEU A 138 3.40 -15.63 -0.31
C LEU A 138 2.14 -16.49 -0.41
N SER A 139 1.91 -17.40 0.54
CA SER A 139 0.72 -18.25 0.54
C SER A 139 -0.60 -17.46 0.61
N LYS A 140 -0.57 -16.21 1.10
CA LYS A 140 -1.71 -15.26 1.07
C LYS A 140 -1.82 -14.46 -0.23
N ASN A 141 -0.77 -14.47 -1.07
CA ASN A 141 -0.75 -13.65 -2.28
C ASN A 141 -1.60 -14.32 -3.38
N PRO A 142 -2.70 -13.68 -3.84
CA PRO A 142 -3.61 -14.32 -4.80
C PRO A 142 -2.95 -14.59 -6.16
N ASN A 143 -1.90 -13.84 -6.52
CA ASN A 143 -1.22 -13.98 -7.80
C ASN A 143 -0.05 -14.98 -7.77
N ALA A 144 0.26 -15.58 -6.59
CA ALA A 144 1.43 -16.44 -6.43
C ALA A 144 1.16 -17.94 -6.64
N ILE A 145 -0.01 -18.34 -7.11
CA ILE A 145 -0.44 -19.74 -7.20
C ILE A 145 0.55 -20.62 -7.99
N GLU A 146 1.07 -20.11 -9.11
CA GLU A 146 2.04 -20.89 -9.91
C GLU A 146 3.39 -21.10 -9.20
N ILE A 147 3.87 -20.09 -8.45
CA ILE A 147 5.07 -20.27 -7.62
C ILE A 147 4.81 -21.32 -6.54
N LEU A 148 3.63 -21.30 -5.90
CA LEU A 148 3.25 -22.23 -4.84
C LEU A 148 3.07 -23.65 -5.37
N LYS A 149 2.43 -23.86 -6.51
CA LYS A 149 2.28 -25.18 -7.17
C LYS A 149 3.64 -25.86 -7.39
N ASN A 150 4.67 -25.07 -7.74
CA ASN A 150 6.01 -25.56 -8.02
C ASN A 150 6.90 -25.71 -6.76
N ASN A 151 6.40 -25.34 -5.55
CA ASN A 151 7.14 -25.38 -4.28
C ASN A 151 6.21 -25.81 -3.13
N LYS A 152 5.55 -26.96 -3.30
CA LYS A 152 4.50 -27.45 -2.37
C LYS A 152 5.01 -27.68 -0.95
N ASP A 153 6.28 -28.04 -0.81
CA ASP A 153 6.98 -28.25 0.47
C ASP A 153 7.10 -26.97 1.31
N LYS A 154 6.98 -25.80 0.68
CA LYS A 154 7.12 -24.48 1.31
C LYS A 154 5.79 -23.78 1.56
N ILE A 155 4.67 -24.39 1.15
CA ILE A 155 3.35 -23.80 1.33
C ILE A 155 2.98 -23.74 2.80
N ASP A 156 2.57 -22.56 3.24
CA ASP A 156 1.81 -22.38 4.48
C ASP A 156 0.32 -22.65 4.21
N TRP A 157 -0.12 -23.89 4.44
CA TRP A 157 -1.48 -24.35 4.13
C TRP A 157 -2.56 -23.62 4.95
N TYR A 158 -2.23 -23.20 6.19
CA TYR A 158 -3.10 -22.36 7.01
C TYR A 158 -3.43 -21.03 6.30
N ASN A 159 -2.42 -20.36 5.74
CA ASN A 159 -2.61 -19.12 5.01
C ASN A 159 -3.14 -19.33 3.59
N LEU A 160 -2.77 -20.42 2.93
CA LEU A 160 -3.28 -20.76 1.61
C LEU A 160 -4.78 -21.02 1.62
N SER A 161 -5.31 -21.63 2.68
CA SER A 161 -6.75 -21.92 2.80
C SER A 161 -7.61 -20.64 2.75
N LYS A 162 -7.08 -19.47 3.11
CA LYS A 162 -7.75 -18.16 2.96
C LYS A 162 -7.59 -17.53 1.59
N ASN A 163 -6.70 -18.06 0.74
CA ASN A 163 -6.39 -17.44 -0.55
C ASN A 163 -7.49 -17.74 -1.58
N PRO A 164 -8.21 -16.72 -2.10
CA PRO A 164 -9.35 -16.95 -2.99
C PRO A 164 -8.98 -17.64 -4.30
N ASN A 165 -7.72 -17.52 -4.75
CA ASN A 165 -7.27 -18.11 -6.00
C ASN A 165 -6.65 -19.51 -5.82
N ALA A 166 -6.65 -20.05 -4.58
CA ALA A 166 -6.00 -21.34 -4.28
C ALA A 166 -6.94 -22.56 -4.38
N ILE A 167 -8.20 -22.40 -4.76
CA ILE A 167 -9.21 -23.47 -4.68
C ILE A 167 -8.77 -24.73 -5.41
N GLU A 168 -8.31 -24.66 -6.65
CA GLU A 168 -7.81 -25.83 -7.40
C GLU A 168 -6.64 -26.53 -6.70
N LEU A 169 -5.72 -25.75 -6.09
CA LEU A 169 -4.57 -26.30 -5.38
C LEU A 169 -5.00 -26.97 -4.06
N LEU A 170 -5.98 -26.40 -3.36
CA LEU A 170 -6.57 -26.97 -2.15
C LEU A 170 -7.33 -28.26 -2.45
N GLU A 171 -8.13 -28.28 -3.51
CA GLU A 171 -8.88 -29.45 -3.95
C GLU A 171 -7.98 -30.68 -4.21
N LYS A 172 -6.82 -30.44 -4.82
CA LYS A 172 -5.81 -31.48 -5.06
C LYS A 172 -5.01 -31.88 -3.82
N ASN A 173 -5.20 -31.21 -2.67
CA ASN A 173 -4.48 -31.47 -1.43
C ASN A 173 -5.42 -31.32 -0.22
N LYS A 174 -6.54 -32.03 -0.25
CA LYS A 174 -7.62 -31.94 0.77
C LYS A 174 -7.15 -32.27 2.19
N ASP A 175 -6.13 -33.11 2.31
CA ASP A 175 -5.50 -33.48 3.58
C ASP A 175 -4.71 -32.35 4.25
N LYS A 176 -4.39 -31.30 3.49
CA LYS A 176 -3.65 -30.10 3.95
C LYS A 176 -4.55 -28.91 4.27
N ILE A 177 -5.85 -28.98 3.98
CA ILE A 177 -6.77 -27.87 4.16
C ILE A 177 -6.94 -27.54 5.63
N ASP A 178 -6.74 -26.26 5.98
CA ASP A 178 -7.25 -25.71 7.22
C ASP A 178 -8.71 -25.29 7.02
N TRP A 179 -9.63 -26.12 7.46
CA TRP A 179 -11.07 -25.94 7.25
C TRP A 179 -11.64 -24.70 7.94
N TYR A 180 -11.07 -24.29 9.09
CA TYR A 180 -11.46 -23.07 9.77
C TYR A 180 -11.17 -21.84 8.90
N ASN A 181 -9.96 -21.77 8.35
CA ASN A 181 -9.56 -20.68 7.46
C ASN A 181 -10.25 -20.73 6.10
N LEU A 182 -10.48 -21.93 5.56
CA LEU A 182 -11.24 -22.10 4.32
C LEU A 182 -12.67 -21.56 4.45
N SER A 183 -13.30 -21.70 5.61
CA SER A 183 -14.65 -21.17 5.86
C SER A 183 -14.75 -19.63 5.68
N SER A 184 -13.62 -18.91 5.74
CA SER A 184 -13.53 -17.48 5.46
C SER A 184 -13.11 -17.14 4.02
N ASN A 185 -12.84 -18.16 3.19
CA ASN A 185 -12.45 -17.96 1.80
C ASN A 185 -13.71 -17.72 0.94
N PRO A 186 -13.82 -16.60 0.21
CA PRO A 186 -15.02 -16.27 -0.56
C PRO A 186 -15.34 -17.28 -1.66
N ASN A 187 -14.35 -18.07 -2.10
CA ASN A 187 -14.51 -19.07 -3.17
C ASN A 187 -14.62 -20.51 -2.62
N ALA A 188 -14.72 -20.71 -1.28
CA ALA A 188 -14.76 -22.04 -0.65
C ALA A 188 -15.96 -22.89 -1.07
N ILE A 189 -17.07 -22.27 -1.47
CA ILE A 189 -18.31 -22.96 -1.90
C ILE A 189 -18.07 -23.88 -3.13
N GLN A 190 -16.95 -23.69 -3.83
CA GLN A 190 -16.58 -24.50 -5.00
C GLN A 190 -15.90 -25.83 -4.64
N LEU A 191 -15.56 -26.06 -3.36
CA LEU A 191 -14.95 -27.29 -2.82
C LEU A 191 -15.98 -28.24 -2.22
#